data_cc1cb343f765410646f1e41c96ca4f6c
#
_entry.id   cc1cb343f765410646f1e41c96ca4f6c
#
_cell.length_a   1.000
_cell.length_b   1.000
_cell.length_c   1.000
_cell.angle_alpha   90.00
_cell.angle_beta   90.00
_cell.angle_gamma   90.00
#
_symmetry.space_group_name_H-M   'P 1'
#
loop_
_entity.id
_entity.type
_entity.pdbx_description
1 polymer ?
#
loop_
_entity_poly.entity_id
_entity_poly.type
_entity_poly.pdbx_seq_one_letter_code
_entity_poly.pdbx_strand_id
1 'polypeptide(L)'
;MEKGNQVKLTSAEITALWTSYINDSAISCKLTYFLAKVEDEEIRPLMQKALEIAQGNVTTLTEIFNKENYPIPYGFKLNEDVDAPAPRLYSDSYMLDYLHQASQIALQGYSINLSISVRADIYSYFNECISQLTSFMREVKELLLSKGLYIRSPYIPAPEDIDFVKRESFLRGFFGDKRPLVGTEITNLFVNFQRNAFGVATLIGFSQVAQSKEVAEFLERGVKIAKKQCEIFSSILKEDNLPVSMAWDPGVTKSTAFTFSDKLMMFYTTSLIALSIGFYGTSMAMSPRRDISLHYVRLTAEIATFAEDGANIMIKHGWLEQPPMAPER
;
A
#
# COMPACT_ATOMS: atom_id res chain seq x y z
N MET A 1 -2.76 22.36 41.32
CA MET A 1 -3.06 21.72 40.04
C MET A 1 -2.56 22.65 38.96
N GLU A 2 -1.37 22.40 38.47
CA GLU A 2 -0.79 23.16 37.38
C GLU A 2 -1.66 22.96 36.14
N LYS A 3 -2.13 24.05 35.53
CA LYS A 3 -2.63 24.06 34.15
C LYS A 3 -1.47 23.60 33.30
N GLY A 4 -1.43 22.30 32.95
CA GLY A 4 -0.41 21.75 32.10
C GLY A 4 -0.39 22.57 30.80
N ASN A 5 0.70 23.24 30.55
CA ASN A 5 1.03 23.80 29.26
C ASN A 5 0.92 22.64 28.25
N GLN A 6 -0.15 22.63 27.48
CA GLN A 6 -0.41 21.56 26.52
C GLN A 6 0.73 21.62 25.51
N VAL A 7 1.63 20.65 25.53
CA VAL A 7 2.76 20.59 24.60
C VAL A 7 2.20 20.53 23.19
N LYS A 8 2.60 21.47 22.35
CA LYS A 8 2.14 21.53 20.96
C LYS A 8 2.56 20.29 20.19
N LEU A 9 1.75 19.92 19.21
CA LEU A 9 2.13 18.87 18.25
C LEU A 9 3.41 19.25 17.49
N THR A 10 4.31 18.32 17.36
CA THR A 10 5.49 18.45 16.52
C THR A 10 5.12 18.36 15.04
N SER A 11 6.01 18.75 14.14
CA SER A 11 5.83 18.56 12.69
C SER A 11 5.63 17.10 12.32
N ALA A 12 6.32 16.18 13.02
CA ALA A 12 6.19 14.74 12.84
C ALA A 12 4.77 14.26 13.22
N GLU A 13 4.28 14.66 14.40
CA GLU A 13 2.97 14.26 14.89
C GLU A 13 1.84 14.83 14.03
N ILE A 14 1.89 16.13 13.69
CA ILE A 14 0.84 16.71 12.86
C ILE A 14 0.79 16.10 11.46
N THR A 15 1.95 15.81 10.86
CA THR A 15 2.01 15.14 9.55
C THR A 15 1.48 13.70 9.65
N ALA A 16 1.83 12.96 10.71
CA ALA A 16 1.35 11.60 10.93
C ALA A 16 -0.18 11.55 11.08
N LEU A 17 -0.76 12.46 11.89
CA LEU A 17 -2.20 12.57 12.07
C LEU A 17 -2.93 12.98 10.78
N TRP A 18 -2.39 13.97 10.08
CA TRP A 18 -2.94 14.46 8.80
C TRP A 18 -2.96 13.35 7.74
N THR A 19 -1.84 12.67 7.56
CA THR A 19 -1.72 11.56 6.60
C THR A 19 -2.65 10.40 6.97
N SER A 20 -2.75 10.08 8.26
CA SER A 20 -3.67 9.02 8.74
C SER A 20 -5.12 9.37 8.42
N TYR A 21 -5.56 10.63 8.65
CA TYR A 21 -6.91 11.07 8.34
C TYR A 21 -7.24 10.94 6.84
N ILE A 22 -6.34 11.40 5.97
CA ILE A 22 -6.51 11.28 4.52
C ILE A 22 -6.65 9.81 4.12
N ASN A 23 -5.75 8.94 4.60
CA ASN A 23 -5.77 7.52 4.30
C ASN A 23 -7.04 6.82 4.81
N ASP A 24 -7.41 7.03 6.08
CA ASP A 24 -8.58 6.36 6.67
C ASP A 24 -9.90 6.84 6.06
N SER A 25 -10.00 8.11 5.66
CA SER A 25 -11.15 8.61 4.91
C SER A 25 -11.28 7.97 3.52
N ALA A 26 -10.15 7.80 2.80
CA ALA A 26 -10.13 7.11 1.50
C ALA A 26 -10.46 5.63 1.65
N ILE A 27 -9.87 4.95 2.65
CA ILE A 27 -10.14 3.55 2.97
C ILE A 27 -11.61 3.33 3.30
N SER A 28 -12.23 4.23 4.09
CA SER A 28 -13.65 4.17 4.43
C SER A 28 -14.54 4.19 3.19
N CYS A 29 -14.23 5.03 2.19
CA CYS A 29 -14.95 5.07 0.92
C CYS A 29 -14.86 3.72 0.19
N LYS A 30 -13.66 3.16 0.05
CA LYS A 30 -13.44 1.90 -0.66
C LYS A 30 -14.08 0.71 0.05
N LEU A 31 -13.95 0.64 1.39
CA LEU A 31 -14.53 -0.43 2.20
C LEU A 31 -16.06 -0.38 2.21
N THR A 32 -16.67 0.80 2.19
CA THR A 32 -18.12 0.96 2.06
C THR A 32 -18.62 0.31 0.77
N TYR A 33 -17.94 0.54 -0.35
CA TYR A 33 -18.26 -0.12 -1.60
C TYR A 33 -18.03 -1.64 -1.55
N PHE A 34 -16.90 -2.10 -1.01
CA PHE A 34 -16.61 -3.52 -0.90
C PHE A 34 -17.62 -4.25 -0.03
N LEU A 35 -18.00 -3.68 1.12
CA LEU A 35 -19.00 -4.25 2.01
C LEU A 35 -20.36 -4.38 1.32
N ALA A 36 -20.74 -3.44 0.45
CA ALA A 36 -21.95 -3.50 -0.34
C ALA A 36 -21.90 -4.57 -1.46
N LYS A 37 -20.70 -5.03 -1.85
CA LYS A 37 -20.48 -5.94 -3.00
C LYS A 37 -19.94 -7.31 -2.65
N VAL A 38 -19.43 -7.53 -1.44
CA VAL A 38 -18.93 -8.83 -1.00
C VAL A 38 -20.09 -9.82 -0.92
N GLU A 39 -19.92 -10.99 -1.55
CA GLU A 39 -20.90 -12.09 -1.58
C GLU A 39 -20.52 -13.22 -0.63
N ASP A 40 -19.22 -13.40 -0.35
CA ASP A 40 -18.72 -14.40 0.57
C ASP A 40 -19.01 -14.03 2.03
N GLU A 41 -19.85 -14.83 2.67
CA GLU A 41 -20.31 -14.60 4.05
C GLU A 41 -19.19 -14.71 5.12
N GLU A 42 -18.07 -15.36 4.81
CA GLU A 42 -16.91 -15.41 5.72
C GLU A 42 -16.02 -14.17 5.58
N ILE A 43 -16.01 -13.51 4.41
CA ILE A 43 -15.25 -12.28 4.16
C ILE A 43 -16.00 -11.06 4.70
N ARG A 44 -17.34 -11.06 4.62
CA ARG A 44 -18.19 -9.94 5.03
C ARG A 44 -17.90 -9.41 6.44
N PRO A 45 -17.75 -10.23 7.50
CA PRO A 45 -17.42 -9.72 8.84
C PRO A 45 -16.09 -9.00 8.91
N LEU A 46 -15.08 -9.46 8.14
CA LEU A 46 -13.78 -8.80 8.07
C LEU A 46 -13.87 -7.45 7.37
N MET A 47 -14.67 -7.34 6.28
CA MET A 47 -14.94 -6.06 5.63
C MET A 47 -15.63 -5.07 6.56
N GLN A 48 -16.63 -5.53 7.31
CA GLN A 48 -17.33 -4.72 8.30
C GLN A 48 -16.36 -4.22 9.38
N LYS A 49 -15.56 -5.11 9.96
CA LYS A 49 -14.56 -4.78 10.98
C LYS A 49 -13.51 -3.79 10.48
N ALA A 50 -13.02 -3.95 9.24
CA ALA A 50 -12.09 -3.03 8.63
C ALA A 50 -12.69 -1.62 8.45
N LEU A 51 -13.95 -1.55 8.02
CA LEU A 51 -14.68 -0.29 7.87
C LEU A 51 -14.88 0.40 9.24
N GLU A 52 -15.26 -0.35 10.27
CA GLU A 52 -15.41 0.17 11.64
C GLU A 52 -14.08 0.74 12.18
N ILE A 53 -12.96 0.05 11.96
CA ILE A 53 -11.62 0.54 12.33
C ILE A 53 -11.32 1.87 11.62
N ALA A 54 -11.47 1.92 10.30
CA ALA A 54 -11.17 3.12 9.52
C ALA A 54 -12.05 4.31 9.93
N GLN A 55 -13.35 4.10 10.11
CA GLN A 55 -14.28 5.14 10.56
C GLN A 55 -14.02 5.59 12.00
N GLY A 56 -13.66 4.66 12.88
CA GLY A 56 -13.24 4.95 14.24
C GLY A 56 -11.99 5.83 14.28
N ASN A 57 -11.00 5.52 13.44
CA ASN A 57 -9.81 6.34 13.29
C ASN A 57 -10.14 7.76 12.82
N VAL A 58 -10.97 7.91 11.78
CA VAL A 58 -11.41 9.24 11.29
C VAL A 58 -12.08 10.04 12.41
N THR A 59 -12.93 9.40 13.23
CA THR A 59 -13.58 10.04 14.37
C THR A 59 -12.58 10.52 15.40
N THR A 60 -11.67 9.65 15.84
CA THR A 60 -10.64 9.98 16.83
C THR A 60 -9.71 11.10 16.33
N LEU A 61 -9.29 11.04 15.06
CA LEU A 61 -8.45 12.06 14.45
C LEU A 61 -9.18 13.41 14.37
N THR A 62 -10.48 13.40 14.05
CA THR A 62 -11.32 14.62 14.07
C THR A 62 -11.36 15.25 15.46
N GLU A 63 -11.50 14.44 16.52
CA GLU A 63 -11.48 14.92 17.89
C GLU A 63 -10.12 15.54 18.28
N ILE A 64 -9.01 14.89 17.84
CA ILE A 64 -7.66 15.43 18.08
C ILE A 64 -7.48 16.77 17.38
N PHE A 65 -7.84 16.90 16.10
CA PHE A 65 -7.73 18.14 15.36
C PHE A 65 -8.58 19.27 15.97
N ASN A 66 -9.81 18.97 16.40
CA ASN A 66 -10.67 19.92 17.08
C ASN A 66 -10.07 20.41 18.41
N LYS A 67 -9.50 19.49 19.21
CA LYS A 67 -8.84 19.81 20.48
C LYS A 67 -7.62 20.73 20.28
N GLU A 68 -6.91 20.54 19.20
CA GLU A 68 -5.72 21.33 18.82
C GLU A 68 -6.07 22.65 18.11
N ASN A 69 -7.34 22.92 17.84
CA ASN A 69 -7.79 24.01 16.96
C ASN A 69 -7.09 23.98 15.59
N TYR A 70 -6.82 22.79 15.07
CA TYR A 70 -6.22 22.58 13.77
C TYR A 70 -7.30 22.26 12.75
N PRO A 71 -7.22 22.82 11.51
CA PRO A 71 -8.20 22.52 10.48
C PRO A 71 -8.26 21.01 10.19
N ILE A 72 -9.48 20.47 10.20
CA ILE A 72 -9.70 19.06 9.83
C ILE A 72 -9.41 18.92 8.34
N PRO A 73 -8.59 17.95 7.90
CA PRO A 73 -8.35 17.71 6.48
C PRO A 73 -9.66 17.44 5.74
N TYR A 74 -9.76 17.85 4.48
CA TYR A 74 -10.95 17.59 3.69
C TYR A 74 -11.12 16.09 3.43
N GLY A 75 -10.06 15.42 3.02
CA GLY A 75 -10.03 14.00 2.74
C GLY A 75 -11.03 13.56 1.68
N PHE A 76 -11.67 12.41 1.93
CA PHE A 76 -12.62 11.78 1.04
C PHE A 76 -14.00 11.63 1.68
N LYS A 77 -15.06 11.77 0.87
CA LYS A 77 -16.45 11.76 1.33
C LYS A 77 -17.25 10.68 0.61
N LEU A 78 -18.06 9.92 1.36
CA LEU A 78 -18.88 8.85 0.79
C LEU A 78 -19.81 9.33 -0.34
N ASN A 79 -20.41 10.50 -0.16
CA ASN A 79 -21.36 11.06 -1.14
C ASN A 79 -20.70 11.72 -2.36
N GLU A 80 -19.38 11.92 -2.35
CA GLU A 80 -18.63 12.56 -3.44
C GLU A 80 -17.75 11.55 -4.17
N ASP A 81 -17.17 10.60 -3.44
CA ASP A 81 -16.05 9.80 -3.92
C ASP A 81 -16.40 8.34 -4.19
N VAL A 82 -17.61 7.88 -3.83
CA VAL A 82 -18.02 6.49 -4.06
C VAL A 82 -19.50 6.35 -4.39
N ASP A 83 -19.81 5.49 -5.36
CA ASP A 83 -21.14 4.99 -5.64
C ASP A 83 -21.28 3.55 -5.12
N ALA A 84 -21.69 3.38 -3.88
CA ALA A 84 -21.85 2.07 -3.26
C ALA A 84 -22.87 1.17 -3.98
N PRO A 85 -23.98 1.67 -4.56
CA PRO A 85 -24.89 0.92 -5.43
C PRO A 85 -24.28 0.43 -6.75
N ALA A 86 -23.19 1.02 -7.27
CA ALA A 86 -22.60 0.66 -8.55
C ALA A 86 -22.42 -0.87 -8.71
N PRO A 87 -22.47 -1.43 -9.94
CA PRO A 87 -22.23 -2.84 -10.18
C PRO A 87 -20.88 -3.30 -9.61
N ARG A 88 -20.80 -4.59 -9.27
CA ARG A 88 -19.59 -5.21 -8.74
C ARG A 88 -18.42 -5.04 -9.70
N LEU A 89 -17.29 -4.50 -9.18
CA LEU A 89 -16.05 -4.25 -9.95
C LEU A 89 -14.98 -5.31 -9.66
N TYR A 90 -14.90 -5.83 -8.43
CA TYR A 90 -13.87 -6.76 -7.99
C TYR A 90 -14.46 -8.04 -7.39
N SER A 91 -13.72 -9.15 -7.48
CA SER A 91 -14.06 -10.42 -6.85
C SER A 91 -13.85 -10.40 -5.33
N ASP A 92 -14.44 -11.37 -4.63
CA ASP A 92 -14.23 -11.54 -3.18
C ASP A 92 -12.77 -11.86 -2.84
N SER A 93 -12.10 -12.65 -3.68
CA SER A 93 -10.67 -12.95 -3.50
C SER A 93 -9.80 -11.69 -3.59
N TYR A 94 -10.09 -10.79 -4.54
CA TYR A 94 -9.43 -9.48 -4.60
C TYR A 94 -9.73 -8.64 -3.35
N MET A 95 -10.99 -8.61 -2.90
CA MET A 95 -11.38 -7.84 -1.72
C MET A 95 -10.68 -8.36 -0.45
N LEU A 96 -10.54 -9.67 -0.30
CA LEU A 96 -9.82 -10.27 0.84
C LEU A 96 -8.32 -9.98 0.77
N ASP A 97 -7.70 -10.06 -0.44
CA ASP A 97 -6.30 -9.66 -0.60
C ASP A 97 -6.08 -8.16 -0.35
N TYR A 98 -7.05 -7.32 -0.74
CA TYR A 98 -7.01 -5.89 -0.39
C TYR A 98 -6.89 -5.68 1.12
N LEU A 99 -7.67 -6.40 1.94
CA LEU A 99 -7.57 -6.32 3.40
C LEU A 99 -6.17 -6.74 3.89
N HIS A 100 -5.60 -7.77 3.28
CA HIS A 100 -4.26 -8.24 3.60
C HIS A 100 -3.18 -7.22 3.26
N GLN A 101 -3.17 -6.70 2.03
CA GLN A 101 -2.19 -5.71 1.59
C GLN A 101 -2.33 -4.39 2.36
N ALA A 102 -3.56 -3.89 2.52
CA ALA A 102 -3.83 -2.66 3.25
C ALA A 102 -3.38 -2.75 4.72
N SER A 103 -3.64 -3.89 5.39
CA SER A 103 -3.21 -4.09 6.78
C SER A 103 -1.68 -4.13 6.93
N GLN A 104 -0.95 -4.72 5.99
CA GLN A 104 0.52 -4.71 5.99
C GLN A 104 1.08 -3.29 5.83
N ILE A 105 0.51 -2.50 4.93
CA ILE A 105 0.92 -1.11 4.68
C ILE A 105 0.62 -0.25 5.92
N ALA A 106 -0.59 -0.37 6.48
CA ALA A 106 -0.99 0.39 7.65
C ALA A 106 -0.11 0.07 8.88
N LEU A 107 0.25 -1.20 9.09
CA LEU A 107 1.14 -1.60 10.19
C LEU A 107 2.51 -0.93 10.07
N GLN A 108 3.08 -0.86 8.88
CA GLN A 108 4.36 -0.17 8.66
C GLN A 108 4.22 1.33 8.93
N GLY A 109 3.17 1.98 8.42
CA GLY A 109 2.90 3.39 8.64
C GLY A 109 2.71 3.73 10.13
N TYR A 110 1.85 2.99 10.83
CA TYR A 110 1.61 3.22 12.25
C TYR A 110 2.85 2.95 13.11
N SER A 111 3.68 1.96 12.76
CA SER A 111 4.93 1.70 13.46
C SER A 111 5.93 2.86 13.33
N ILE A 112 6.05 3.45 12.14
CA ILE A 112 6.87 4.65 11.93
C ILE A 112 6.28 5.82 12.74
N ASN A 113 4.98 6.07 12.62
CA ASN A 113 4.31 7.16 13.33
C ASN A 113 4.45 7.05 14.85
N LEU A 114 4.29 5.83 15.40
CA LEU A 114 4.50 5.57 16.82
C LEU A 114 5.94 5.90 17.25
N SER A 115 6.93 5.49 16.46
CA SER A 115 8.36 5.66 16.79
C SER A 115 8.81 7.13 16.84
N ILE A 116 8.11 8.03 16.18
CA ILE A 116 8.41 9.47 16.13
C ILE A 116 7.44 10.32 16.96
N SER A 117 6.43 9.70 17.59
CA SER A 117 5.47 10.38 18.46
C SER A 117 6.05 10.56 19.86
N VAL A 118 6.00 11.78 20.39
CA VAL A 118 6.54 12.14 21.72
C VAL A 118 5.43 12.43 22.71
N ARG A 119 4.33 13.02 22.26
CA ARG A 119 3.18 13.37 23.10
C ARG A 119 2.39 12.11 23.50
N ALA A 120 2.13 11.94 24.75
CA ALA A 120 1.58 10.70 25.33
C ALA A 120 0.24 10.27 24.70
N ASP A 121 -0.66 11.22 24.38
CA ASP A 121 -1.94 10.93 23.77
C ASP A 121 -1.79 10.46 22.31
N ILE A 122 -0.86 11.04 21.55
CA ILE A 122 -0.56 10.64 20.16
C ILE A 122 0.14 9.29 20.13
N TYR A 123 1.08 9.08 21.05
CA TYR A 123 1.72 7.77 21.22
C TYR A 123 0.68 6.68 21.54
N SER A 124 -0.26 6.96 22.47
CA SER A 124 -1.32 6.01 22.81
C SER A 124 -2.24 5.73 21.64
N TYR A 125 -2.60 6.74 20.84
CA TYR A 125 -3.40 6.57 19.63
C TYR A 125 -2.76 5.58 18.63
N PHE A 126 -1.50 5.80 18.24
CA PHE A 126 -0.83 4.90 17.31
C PHE A 126 -0.56 3.51 17.89
N ASN A 127 -0.32 3.40 19.19
CA ASN A 127 -0.18 2.12 19.86
C ASN A 127 -1.49 1.31 19.81
N GLU A 128 -2.62 1.96 20.02
CA GLU A 128 -3.95 1.32 19.88
C GLU A 128 -4.21 0.89 18.44
N CYS A 129 -3.91 1.74 17.45
CA CYS A 129 -4.03 1.39 16.03
C CYS A 129 -3.22 0.13 15.69
N ILE A 130 -1.98 0.01 16.19
CA ILE A 130 -1.13 -1.19 15.98
C ILE A 130 -1.76 -2.43 16.64
N SER A 131 -2.25 -2.30 17.86
CA SER A 131 -2.87 -3.41 18.60
C SER A 131 -4.09 -3.98 17.87
N GLN A 132 -5.01 -3.10 17.46
CA GLN A 132 -6.20 -3.49 16.71
C GLN A 132 -5.84 -4.10 15.36
N LEU A 133 -4.90 -3.47 14.64
CA LEU A 133 -4.50 -3.90 13.31
C LEU A 133 -3.79 -5.26 13.31
N THR A 134 -2.93 -5.53 14.30
CA THR A 134 -2.23 -6.83 14.40
C THR A 134 -3.19 -7.98 14.65
N SER A 135 -4.22 -7.76 15.48
CA SER A 135 -5.31 -8.73 15.69
C SER A 135 -6.10 -8.96 14.41
N PHE A 136 -6.53 -7.88 13.75
CA PHE A 136 -7.26 -7.93 12.48
C PHE A 136 -6.46 -8.64 11.38
N MET A 137 -5.19 -8.30 11.21
CA MET A 137 -4.32 -8.91 10.20
C MET A 137 -4.15 -10.43 10.40
N ARG A 138 -4.19 -10.91 11.65
CA ARG A 138 -4.18 -12.36 11.94
C ARG A 138 -5.45 -13.02 11.42
N GLU A 139 -6.61 -12.47 11.70
CA GLU A 139 -7.91 -13.00 11.23
C GLU A 139 -7.96 -13.06 9.69
N VAL A 140 -7.50 -12.00 9.00
CA VAL A 140 -7.42 -11.96 7.54
C VAL A 140 -6.50 -13.06 7.01
N LYS A 141 -5.33 -13.28 7.62
CA LYS A 141 -4.39 -14.34 7.21
C LYS A 141 -4.97 -15.74 7.43
N GLU A 142 -5.63 -15.96 8.56
CA GLU A 142 -6.28 -17.24 8.87
C GLU A 142 -7.35 -17.57 7.82
N LEU A 143 -8.16 -16.58 7.41
CA LEU A 143 -9.16 -16.77 6.36
C LEU A 143 -8.52 -16.99 4.98
N LEU A 144 -7.46 -16.26 4.62
CA LEU A 144 -6.71 -16.48 3.38
C LEU A 144 -6.13 -17.90 3.32
N LEU A 145 -5.59 -18.40 4.45
CA LEU A 145 -5.04 -19.75 4.54
C LEU A 145 -6.13 -20.81 4.42
N SER A 146 -7.27 -20.66 5.11
CA SER A 146 -8.39 -21.61 5.05
C SER A 146 -9.00 -21.72 3.67
N LYS A 147 -9.05 -20.60 2.92
CA LYS A 147 -9.53 -20.57 1.54
C LYS A 147 -8.48 -20.98 0.50
N GLY A 148 -7.24 -21.28 0.92
CA GLY A 148 -6.14 -21.62 -0.01
C GLY A 148 -5.68 -20.43 -0.89
N LEU A 149 -6.00 -19.21 -0.49
CA LEU A 149 -5.68 -17.98 -1.23
C LEU A 149 -4.35 -17.34 -0.78
N TYR A 150 -3.79 -17.78 0.37
CA TYR A 150 -2.53 -17.23 0.87
C TYR A 150 -1.34 -17.79 0.10
N ILE A 151 -0.61 -16.95 -0.62
CA ILE A 151 0.57 -17.35 -1.37
C ILE A 151 1.81 -17.17 -0.48
N ARG A 152 2.45 -18.28 -0.15
CA ARG A 152 3.67 -18.29 0.67
C ARG A 152 4.90 -17.93 -0.16
N SER A 153 5.85 -17.23 0.45
CA SER A 153 7.18 -17.01 -0.13
C SER A 153 7.90 -18.35 -0.33
N PRO A 154 8.84 -18.46 -1.29
CA PRO A 154 9.60 -19.68 -1.52
C PRO A 154 10.29 -20.20 -0.27
N TYR A 155 10.33 -21.52 -0.13
CA TYR A 155 11.05 -22.20 0.95
C TYR A 155 12.56 -22.16 0.69
N ILE A 156 13.33 -21.95 1.75
CA ILE A 156 14.79 -22.04 1.74
C ILE A 156 15.18 -23.17 2.70
N PRO A 157 15.94 -24.19 2.24
CA PRO A 157 16.41 -25.26 3.12
C PRO A 157 17.38 -24.72 4.17
N ALA A 158 17.40 -25.38 5.34
CA ALA A 158 18.39 -25.06 6.36
C ALA A 158 19.80 -25.44 5.85
N PRO A 159 20.82 -24.57 6.05
CA PRO A 159 22.20 -24.94 5.74
C PRO A 159 22.70 -26.00 6.71
N GLU A 160 23.64 -26.82 6.26
CA GLU A 160 24.29 -27.86 7.11
C GLU A 160 25.24 -27.22 8.12
N ASP A 161 25.98 -26.18 7.70
CA ASP A 161 26.96 -25.46 8.50
C ASP A 161 26.85 -23.94 8.36
N ILE A 162 27.48 -23.21 9.28
CA ILE A 162 27.67 -21.76 9.20
C ILE A 162 28.85 -21.47 8.28
N ASP A 163 28.62 -20.71 7.20
CA ASP A 163 29.68 -20.26 6.30
C ASP A 163 29.78 -18.73 6.25
N PHE A 164 30.95 -18.25 5.83
CA PHE A 164 31.27 -16.83 5.68
C PHE A 164 31.56 -16.49 4.23
N VAL A 165 31.11 -15.30 3.79
CA VAL A 165 31.46 -14.77 2.47
C VAL A 165 32.96 -14.49 2.42
N LYS A 166 33.68 -15.22 1.56
CA LYS A 166 35.18 -15.18 1.49
C LYS A 166 35.68 -14.45 0.24
N ARG A 167 34.81 -14.11 -0.73
CA ARG A 167 35.22 -13.50 -2.00
C ARG A 167 34.23 -12.44 -2.45
N GLU A 168 34.74 -11.36 -3.04
CA GLU A 168 33.90 -10.29 -3.65
C GLU A 168 33.02 -10.78 -4.81
N SER A 169 33.33 -11.94 -5.40
CA SER A 169 32.48 -12.56 -6.41
C SER A 169 31.06 -12.85 -5.91
N PHE A 170 30.85 -12.90 -4.60
CA PHE A 170 29.51 -12.99 -3.98
C PHE A 170 28.59 -11.83 -4.38
N LEU A 171 29.13 -10.66 -4.68
CA LEU A 171 28.38 -9.47 -5.08
C LEU A 171 28.16 -9.40 -6.61
N ARG A 172 28.74 -10.31 -7.39
CA ARG A 172 28.65 -10.28 -8.87
C ARG A 172 27.22 -10.62 -9.32
N GLY A 173 26.78 -9.99 -10.44
CA GLY A 173 25.48 -10.24 -11.03
C GLY A 173 25.43 -10.02 -12.54
N PHE A 174 26.48 -9.40 -13.15
CA PHE A 174 26.45 -9.02 -14.57
C PHE A 174 27.24 -9.93 -15.50
N PHE A 175 28.32 -10.53 -15.04
CA PHE A 175 29.23 -11.34 -15.86
C PHE A 175 29.63 -12.61 -15.12
N GLY A 176 29.66 -13.74 -15.86
CA GLY A 176 30.01 -15.05 -15.31
C GLY A 176 28.88 -15.69 -14.51
N ASP A 177 29.21 -16.74 -13.78
CA ASP A 177 28.23 -17.48 -12.97
C ASP A 177 27.74 -16.62 -11.80
N LYS A 178 26.43 -16.51 -11.71
CA LYS A 178 25.75 -15.85 -10.60
C LYS A 178 25.59 -16.84 -9.45
N ARG A 179 25.81 -16.42 -8.23
CA ARG A 179 25.40 -17.22 -7.08
C ARG A 179 23.89 -17.28 -6.95
N PRO A 180 23.33 -18.32 -6.30
CA PRO A 180 21.93 -18.33 -5.94
C PRO A 180 21.51 -17.10 -5.12
N LEU A 181 20.22 -16.74 -5.20
CA LEU A 181 19.63 -15.66 -4.41
C LEU A 181 19.73 -15.97 -2.91
N VAL A 182 20.02 -14.97 -2.10
CA VAL A 182 19.91 -15.09 -0.64
C VAL A 182 18.47 -14.78 -0.17
N GLY A 183 18.14 -15.20 1.05
CA GLY A 183 16.79 -15.09 1.60
C GLY A 183 16.19 -13.69 1.55
N THR A 184 16.98 -12.64 1.80
CA THR A 184 16.53 -11.25 1.70
C THR A 184 16.20 -10.85 0.27
N GLU A 185 17.00 -11.28 -0.72
CA GLU A 185 16.73 -11.03 -2.14
C GLU A 185 15.45 -11.75 -2.58
N ILE A 186 15.29 -13.03 -2.22
CA ILE A 186 14.08 -13.81 -2.52
C ILE A 186 12.84 -13.14 -1.93
N THR A 187 12.90 -12.79 -0.64
CA THR A 187 11.76 -12.15 0.05
C THR A 187 11.37 -10.85 -0.61
N ASN A 188 12.33 -9.97 -0.89
CA ASN A 188 12.06 -8.66 -1.48
C ASN A 188 11.52 -8.77 -2.91
N LEU A 189 12.10 -9.63 -3.74
CA LEU A 189 11.60 -9.88 -5.10
C LEU A 189 10.18 -10.43 -5.08
N PHE A 190 9.91 -11.40 -4.21
CA PHE A 190 8.61 -12.05 -4.09
C PHE A 190 7.52 -11.06 -3.59
N VAL A 191 7.79 -10.32 -2.51
CA VAL A 191 6.82 -9.36 -1.96
C VAL A 191 6.56 -8.21 -2.92
N ASN A 192 7.59 -7.68 -3.60
CA ASN A 192 7.41 -6.65 -4.61
C ASN A 192 6.65 -7.17 -5.84
N PHE A 193 6.85 -8.44 -6.23
CA PHE A 193 6.04 -9.09 -7.26
C PHE A 193 4.57 -9.10 -6.85
N GLN A 194 4.23 -9.57 -5.65
CA GLN A 194 2.84 -9.64 -5.16
C GLN A 194 2.17 -8.26 -5.11
N ARG A 195 2.87 -7.23 -4.61
CA ARG A 195 2.36 -5.85 -4.56
C ARG A 195 2.06 -5.29 -5.95
N ASN A 196 2.97 -5.52 -6.91
CA ASN A 196 2.74 -5.10 -8.29
C ASN A 196 1.59 -5.86 -8.95
N ALA A 197 1.48 -7.16 -8.74
CA ALA A 197 0.37 -7.96 -9.25
C ALA A 197 -0.97 -7.48 -8.71
N PHE A 198 -1.05 -7.18 -7.42
CA PHE A 198 -2.22 -6.54 -6.80
C PHE A 198 -2.50 -5.15 -7.41
N GLY A 199 -1.45 -4.34 -7.62
CA GLY A 199 -1.54 -3.05 -8.29
C GLY A 199 -2.10 -3.16 -9.71
N VAL A 200 -1.71 -4.17 -10.47
CA VAL A 200 -2.26 -4.44 -11.82
C VAL A 200 -3.77 -4.62 -11.77
N ALA A 201 -4.28 -5.47 -10.87
CA ALA A 201 -5.71 -5.70 -10.72
C ALA A 201 -6.46 -4.41 -10.30
N THR A 202 -5.90 -3.68 -9.32
CA THR A 202 -6.46 -2.40 -8.86
C THR A 202 -6.59 -1.40 -10.01
N LEU A 203 -5.51 -1.20 -10.77
CA LEU A 203 -5.45 -0.21 -11.84
C LEU A 203 -6.32 -0.59 -13.06
N ILE A 204 -6.46 -1.88 -13.37
CA ILE A 204 -7.39 -2.34 -14.41
C ILE A 204 -8.82 -1.94 -14.03
N GLY A 205 -9.26 -2.25 -12.81
CA GLY A 205 -10.61 -1.86 -12.37
C GLY A 205 -10.80 -0.33 -12.36
N PHE A 206 -9.83 0.41 -11.86
CA PHE A 206 -9.88 1.87 -11.85
C PHE A 206 -9.95 2.46 -13.26
N SER A 207 -9.13 1.99 -14.20
CA SER A 207 -9.13 2.50 -15.58
C SER A 207 -10.46 2.26 -16.31
N GLN A 208 -11.18 1.17 -15.97
CA GLN A 208 -12.49 0.88 -16.56
C GLN A 208 -13.59 1.84 -16.11
N VAL A 209 -13.52 2.37 -14.89
CA VAL A 209 -14.56 3.21 -14.28
C VAL A 209 -14.20 4.69 -14.21
N ALA A 210 -12.99 5.07 -14.64
CA ALA A 210 -12.53 6.44 -14.70
C ALA A 210 -13.43 7.29 -15.61
N GLN A 211 -13.80 8.48 -15.14
CA GLN A 211 -14.67 9.40 -15.88
C GLN A 211 -13.88 10.33 -16.80
N SER A 212 -12.67 10.69 -16.41
CA SER A 212 -11.76 11.47 -17.22
C SER A 212 -10.90 10.58 -18.11
N LYS A 213 -10.84 10.89 -19.42
CA LYS A 213 -9.95 10.21 -20.36
C LYS A 213 -8.48 10.31 -19.95
N GLU A 214 -8.06 11.48 -19.42
CA GLU A 214 -6.70 11.72 -18.93
C GLU A 214 -6.36 10.76 -17.77
N VAL A 215 -7.29 10.59 -16.84
CA VAL A 215 -7.13 9.66 -15.71
C VAL A 215 -7.11 8.21 -16.18
N ALA A 216 -8.01 7.82 -17.10
CA ALA A 216 -8.03 6.47 -17.66
C ALA A 216 -6.69 6.13 -18.35
N GLU A 217 -6.16 7.01 -19.20
CA GLU A 217 -4.88 6.84 -19.88
C GLU A 217 -3.69 6.76 -18.91
N PHE A 218 -3.71 7.55 -17.84
CA PHE A 218 -2.71 7.48 -16.77
C PHE A 218 -2.75 6.13 -16.04
N LEU A 219 -3.95 5.65 -15.67
CA LEU A 219 -4.13 4.37 -15.01
C LEU A 219 -3.73 3.18 -15.89
N GLU A 220 -4.07 3.20 -17.19
CA GLU A 220 -3.64 2.18 -18.16
C GLU A 220 -2.11 2.14 -18.33
N ARG A 221 -1.45 3.30 -18.30
CA ARG A 221 0.01 3.35 -18.28
C ARG A 221 0.57 2.70 -17.01
N GLY A 222 -0.05 2.95 -15.85
CA GLY A 222 0.27 2.30 -14.59
C GLY A 222 0.16 0.78 -14.66
N VAL A 223 -0.90 0.25 -15.30
CA VAL A 223 -1.05 -1.20 -15.56
C VAL A 223 0.15 -1.75 -16.32
N LYS A 224 0.59 -1.07 -17.39
CA LYS A 224 1.73 -1.50 -18.22
C LYS A 224 3.04 -1.51 -17.40
N ILE A 225 3.28 -0.47 -16.61
CA ILE A 225 4.44 -0.37 -15.73
C ILE A 225 4.45 -1.50 -14.71
N ALA A 226 3.35 -1.71 -13.99
CA ALA A 226 3.26 -2.75 -12.96
C ALA A 226 3.41 -4.17 -13.54
N LYS A 227 2.84 -4.46 -14.72
CA LYS A 227 3.04 -5.73 -15.45
C LYS A 227 4.50 -5.97 -15.78
N LYS A 228 5.18 -4.97 -16.37
CA LYS A 228 6.62 -5.04 -16.68
C LYS A 228 7.45 -5.32 -15.42
N GLN A 229 7.10 -4.70 -14.30
CA GLN A 229 7.79 -4.93 -13.02
C GLN A 229 7.57 -6.36 -12.51
N CYS A 230 6.35 -6.88 -12.62
CA CYS A 230 6.05 -8.30 -12.32
C CYS A 230 6.91 -9.25 -13.18
N GLU A 231 7.06 -8.97 -14.47
CA GLU A 231 7.89 -9.78 -15.38
C GLU A 231 9.36 -9.77 -14.95
N ILE A 232 9.91 -8.61 -14.57
CA ILE A 232 11.29 -8.47 -14.09
C ILE A 232 11.50 -9.28 -12.81
N PHE A 233 10.66 -9.09 -11.77
CA PHE A 233 10.81 -9.80 -10.52
C PHE A 233 10.63 -11.30 -10.67
N SER A 234 9.64 -11.72 -11.47
CA SER A 234 9.40 -13.14 -11.72
C SER A 234 10.53 -13.79 -12.52
N SER A 235 11.14 -13.10 -13.49
CA SER A 235 12.26 -13.65 -14.26
C SER A 235 13.48 -13.92 -13.38
N ILE A 236 13.79 -12.99 -12.45
CA ILE A 236 14.92 -13.14 -11.52
C ILE A 236 14.69 -14.34 -10.58
N LEU A 237 13.48 -14.53 -10.06
CA LEU A 237 13.14 -15.68 -9.22
C LEU A 237 13.23 -17.01 -10.01
N LYS A 238 12.77 -17.02 -11.26
CA LYS A 238 12.81 -18.20 -12.14
C LYS A 238 14.23 -18.61 -12.54
N GLU A 239 15.18 -17.66 -12.63
CA GLU A 239 16.60 -17.98 -12.88
C GLU A 239 17.15 -18.95 -11.82
N ASP A 240 16.67 -18.85 -10.58
CA ASP A 240 17.06 -19.73 -9.47
C ASP A 240 16.05 -20.89 -9.23
N ASN A 241 15.19 -21.20 -10.20
CA ASN A 241 14.15 -22.22 -10.13
C ASN A 241 13.18 -22.05 -8.94
N LEU A 242 12.99 -20.82 -8.48
CA LEU A 242 12.06 -20.52 -7.40
C LEU A 242 10.63 -20.39 -7.94
N PRO A 243 9.63 -20.90 -7.20
CA PRO A 243 8.24 -20.75 -7.61
C PRO A 243 7.83 -19.27 -7.63
N VAL A 244 7.19 -18.87 -8.71
CA VAL A 244 6.57 -17.56 -8.83
C VAL A 244 5.08 -17.77 -8.69
N SER A 245 4.43 -16.95 -7.86
CA SER A 245 2.97 -16.97 -7.81
C SER A 245 2.43 -16.60 -9.20
N MET A 246 1.39 -17.31 -9.63
CA MET A 246 0.72 -16.96 -10.89
C MET A 246 0.26 -15.53 -10.83
N ALA A 247 0.32 -14.84 -11.99
CA ALA A 247 -0.35 -13.56 -12.14
C ALA A 247 -1.80 -13.75 -11.67
N TRP A 248 -2.27 -12.89 -10.77
CA TRP A 248 -3.66 -12.86 -10.39
C TRP A 248 -4.49 -12.84 -11.68
N ASP A 249 -5.38 -13.81 -11.87
CA ASP A 249 -6.57 -13.53 -12.65
C ASP A 249 -7.13 -12.28 -11.99
N PRO A 250 -7.24 -11.16 -12.71
CA PRO A 250 -7.36 -9.86 -12.04
C PRO A 250 -8.57 -9.75 -11.14
N GLY A 251 -9.46 -10.74 -11.11
CA GLY A 251 -10.68 -10.67 -10.29
C GLY A 251 -11.50 -9.41 -10.56
N VAL A 252 -11.27 -8.78 -11.71
CA VAL A 252 -11.92 -7.55 -12.14
C VAL A 252 -13.05 -7.91 -13.10
N THR A 253 -14.24 -7.40 -12.85
CA THR A 253 -15.40 -7.59 -13.73
C THR A 253 -15.27 -6.70 -14.97
N LYS A 254 -16.25 -6.77 -15.87
CA LYS A 254 -16.34 -5.91 -17.06
C LYS A 254 -17.13 -4.61 -16.80
N SER A 255 -17.39 -4.26 -15.55
CA SER A 255 -18.14 -3.05 -15.22
C SER A 255 -17.38 -1.79 -15.64
N THR A 256 -18.08 -0.88 -16.28
CA THR A 256 -17.59 0.48 -16.63
C THR A 256 -18.42 1.57 -15.95
N ALA A 257 -19.30 1.18 -15.03
CA ALA A 257 -20.13 2.13 -14.30
C ALA A 257 -19.27 2.95 -13.33
N PHE A 258 -19.61 4.22 -13.15
CA PHE A 258 -18.99 5.04 -12.09
C PHE A 258 -19.06 4.30 -10.75
N THR A 259 -17.93 4.14 -10.12
CA THR A 259 -17.79 3.44 -8.83
C THR A 259 -17.04 4.28 -7.82
N PHE A 260 -15.95 4.89 -8.26
CA PHE A 260 -15.08 5.76 -7.45
C PHE A 260 -14.81 7.06 -8.22
N SER A 261 -14.67 8.17 -7.49
CA SER A 261 -14.24 9.43 -8.11
C SER A 261 -12.83 9.31 -8.69
N ASP A 262 -12.55 10.04 -9.75
CA ASP A 262 -11.20 10.14 -10.32
C ASP A 262 -10.19 10.63 -9.26
N LYS A 263 -10.61 11.56 -8.39
CA LYS A 263 -9.84 12.03 -7.24
C LYS A 263 -9.39 10.88 -6.32
N LEU A 264 -10.32 9.99 -5.94
CA LEU A 264 -10.03 8.87 -5.05
C LEU A 264 -9.10 7.86 -5.74
N MET A 265 -9.34 7.53 -7.01
CA MET A 265 -8.52 6.60 -7.78
C MET A 265 -7.10 7.13 -7.98
N MET A 266 -6.95 8.41 -8.29
CA MET A 266 -5.65 9.07 -8.42
C MET A 266 -4.89 9.09 -7.09
N PHE A 267 -5.56 9.38 -5.98
CA PHE A 267 -4.96 9.32 -4.65
C PHE A 267 -4.42 7.92 -4.32
N TYR A 268 -5.22 6.88 -4.51
CA TYR A 268 -4.75 5.49 -4.31
C TYR A 268 -3.56 5.16 -5.18
N THR A 269 -3.60 5.55 -6.45
CA THR A 269 -2.53 5.24 -7.41
C THR A 269 -1.23 5.95 -7.03
N THR A 270 -1.27 7.25 -6.75
CA THR A 270 -0.08 8.03 -6.36
C THR A 270 0.49 7.57 -5.02
N SER A 271 -0.37 7.20 -4.07
CA SER A 271 0.04 6.62 -2.80
C SER A 271 0.74 5.26 -2.97
N LEU A 272 0.22 4.37 -3.82
CA LEU A 272 0.86 3.08 -4.13
C LEU A 272 2.22 3.27 -4.81
N ILE A 273 2.37 4.27 -5.67
CA ILE A 273 3.66 4.60 -6.31
C ILE A 273 4.66 5.08 -5.25
N ALA A 274 4.28 6.01 -4.38
CA ALA A 274 5.13 6.51 -3.31
C ALA A 274 5.62 5.37 -2.38
N LEU A 275 4.72 4.47 -1.99
CA LEU A 275 5.05 3.28 -1.22
C LEU A 275 6.03 2.36 -1.97
N SER A 276 5.83 2.15 -3.28
CA SER A 276 6.71 1.31 -4.09
C SER A 276 8.12 1.88 -4.16
N ILE A 277 8.30 3.19 -4.26
CA ILE A 277 9.61 3.86 -4.18
C ILE A 277 10.30 3.52 -2.86
N GLY A 278 9.59 3.62 -1.74
CA GLY A 278 10.12 3.26 -0.42
C GLY A 278 10.51 1.77 -0.32
N PHE A 279 9.67 0.88 -0.81
CA PHE A 279 9.94 -0.56 -0.82
C PHE A 279 11.13 -0.94 -1.70
N TYR A 280 11.25 -0.32 -2.88
CA TYR A 280 12.39 -0.55 -3.77
C TYR A 280 13.68 -0.01 -3.18
N GLY A 281 13.65 1.12 -2.50
CA GLY A 281 14.79 1.64 -1.74
C GLY A 281 15.29 0.66 -0.67
N THR A 282 14.37 0.13 0.14
CA THR A 282 14.68 -0.90 1.14
C THR A 282 15.20 -2.18 0.48
N SER A 283 14.55 -2.65 -0.58
CA SER A 283 14.94 -3.85 -1.30
C SER A 283 16.33 -3.72 -1.93
N MET A 284 16.64 -2.55 -2.49
CA MET A 284 17.96 -2.23 -3.01
C MET A 284 19.04 -2.32 -1.92
N ALA A 285 18.79 -1.71 -0.77
CA ALA A 285 19.75 -1.72 0.36
C ALA A 285 19.99 -3.13 0.92
N MET A 286 18.98 -4.02 0.85
CA MET A 286 19.04 -5.38 1.35
C MET A 286 19.47 -6.41 0.29
N SER A 287 19.81 -6.00 -0.93
CA SER A 287 20.20 -6.90 -2.02
C SER A 287 21.71 -6.80 -2.28
N PRO A 288 22.52 -7.77 -1.80
CA PRO A 288 23.97 -7.75 -2.01
C PRO A 288 24.36 -7.90 -3.49
N ARG A 289 23.56 -8.62 -4.31
CA ARG A 289 23.84 -8.84 -5.73
C ARG A 289 23.60 -7.56 -6.54
N ARG A 290 24.66 -7.09 -7.22
CA ARG A 290 24.69 -5.77 -7.90
C ARG A 290 23.67 -5.63 -9.03
N ASP A 291 23.37 -6.69 -9.77
CA ASP A 291 22.36 -6.67 -10.82
C ASP A 291 20.95 -6.41 -10.27
N ILE A 292 20.62 -7.03 -9.13
CA ILE A 292 19.34 -6.83 -8.45
C ILE A 292 19.21 -5.39 -7.95
N SER A 293 20.24 -4.88 -7.27
CA SER A 293 20.27 -3.48 -6.82
C SER A 293 20.09 -2.51 -7.99
N LEU A 294 20.74 -2.74 -9.14
CA LEU A 294 20.57 -1.90 -10.33
C LEU A 294 19.16 -1.99 -10.92
N HIS A 295 18.53 -3.17 -10.89
CA HIS A 295 17.12 -3.26 -11.28
C HIS A 295 16.25 -2.35 -10.43
N TYR A 296 16.40 -2.36 -9.10
CA TYR A 296 15.63 -1.47 -8.22
C TYR A 296 15.90 0.01 -8.50
N VAL A 297 17.15 0.43 -8.73
CA VAL A 297 17.48 1.81 -9.11
C VAL A 297 16.70 2.24 -10.36
N ARG A 298 16.75 1.42 -11.42
CA ARG A 298 16.06 1.71 -12.69
C ARG A 298 14.55 1.77 -12.51
N LEU A 299 13.98 0.82 -11.79
CA LEU A 299 12.53 0.78 -11.55
C LEU A 299 12.07 1.95 -10.70
N THR A 300 12.85 2.35 -9.69
CA THR A 300 12.56 3.54 -8.88
C THR A 300 12.55 4.80 -9.74
N ALA A 301 13.51 4.99 -10.63
CA ALA A 301 13.54 6.14 -11.53
C ALA A 301 12.33 6.17 -12.47
N GLU A 302 11.92 5.01 -13.02
CA GLU A 302 10.73 4.90 -13.88
C GLU A 302 9.45 5.31 -13.15
N ILE A 303 9.23 4.78 -11.93
CA ILE A 303 8.01 5.10 -11.18
C ILE A 303 8.03 6.48 -10.55
N ALA A 304 9.21 7.08 -10.31
CA ALA A 304 9.32 8.47 -9.85
C ALA A 304 8.80 9.46 -10.91
N THR A 305 9.16 9.26 -12.18
CA THR A 305 8.60 10.06 -13.29
C THR A 305 7.09 9.85 -13.42
N PHE A 306 6.62 8.61 -13.25
CA PHE A 306 5.19 8.32 -13.27
C PHE A 306 4.44 8.97 -12.09
N ALA A 307 5.07 9.06 -10.91
CA ALA A 307 4.54 9.78 -9.75
C ALA A 307 4.36 11.28 -10.00
N GLU A 308 5.36 11.91 -10.64
CA GLU A 308 5.32 13.34 -11.00
C GLU A 308 4.15 13.65 -11.94
N ASP A 309 3.95 12.82 -12.96
CA ASP A 309 2.81 12.96 -13.88
C ASP A 309 1.48 12.84 -13.12
N GLY A 310 1.35 11.89 -12.18
CA GLY A 310 0.17 11.74 -11.35
C GLY A 310 -0.08 12.95 -10.45
N ALA A 311 0.96 13.49 -9.84
CA ALA A 311 0.87 14.70 -9.03
C ALA A 311 0.41 15.90 -9.87
N ASN A 312 0.93 16.07 -11.07
CA ASN A 312 0.53 17.13 -11.99
C ASN A 312 -0.95 17.04 -12.39
N ILE A 313 -1.48 15.83 -12.64
CA ILE A 313 -2.91 15.62 -12.88
C ILE A 313 -3.72 16.04 -11.64
N MET A 314 -3.32 15.59 -10.44
CA MET A 314 -4.03 15.95 -9.21
C MET A 314 -4.01 17.46 -8.92
N ILE A 315 -2.90 18.13 -9.17
CA ILE A 315 -2.78 19.60 -9.02
C ILE A 315 -3.69 20.31 -10.03
N LYS A 316 -3.65 19.92 -11.31
CA LYS A 316 -4.45 20.48 -12.39
C LYS A 316 -5.95 20.44 -12.08
N HIS A 317 -6.41 19.36 -11.44
CA HIS A 317 -7.82 19.17 -11.08
C HIS A 317 -8.18 19.67 -9.67
N GLY A 318 -7.22 20.21 -8.91
CA GLY A 318 -7.45 20.66 -7.53
C GLY A 318 -7.74 19.53 -6.53
N TRP A 319 -7.24 18.31 -6.81
CA TRP A 319 -7.47 17.13 -5.98
C TRP A 319 -6.38 16.87 -4.93
N LEU A 320 -5.23 17.53 -5.08
CA LEU A 320 -4.13 17.40 -4.13
C LEU A 320 -4.33 18.36 -2.97
N GLU A 321 -4.77 17.82 -1.83
CA GLU A 321 -4.87 18.61 -0.61
C GLU A 321 -3.47 18.97 -0.09
N GLN A 322 -3.29 20.23 0.30
CA GLN A 322 -1.99 20.73 0.73
C GLN A 322 -1.60 20.14 2.08
N PRO A 323 -0.46 19.42 2.18
CA PRO A 323 0.02 18.92 3.45
C PRO A 323 0.42 20.06 4.42
N PRO A 324 0.54 19.78 5.73
CA PRO A 324 1.07 20.75 6.70
C PRO A 324 2.42 21.32 6.26
N MET A 325 2.56 22.64 6.28
CA MET A 325 3.77 23.34 5.86
C MET A 325 4.44 24.10 7.01
N ALA A 326 5.72 24.41 6.84
CA ALA A 326 6.39 25.36 7.69
C ALA A 326 5.72 26.76 7.57
N PRO A 327 5.70 27.56 8.64
CA PRO A 327 5.17 28.91 8.56
C PRO A 327 5.93 29.74 7.51
N GLU A 328 5.19 30.59 6.80
CA GLU A 328 5.80 31.54 5.87
C GLU A 328 6.79 32.44 6.63
N ARG A 329 7.90 32.77 5.99
CA ARG A 329 8.95 33.61 6.56
C ARG A 329 8.62 35.07 6.47
#